data_b4456736521d35f83091c337ba3b9b60
#
_entry.id   b4456736521d35f83091c337ba3b9b60
#
_cell.length_a   1.000
_cell.length_b   1.000
_cell.length_c   1.000
_cell.angle_alpha   90.00
_cell.angle_beta   90.00
_cell.angle_gamma   90.00
#
_symmetry.space_group_name_H-M   'P 1'
#
loop_
_entity.id
_entity.type
_entity.pdbx_description
1 polymer ?
#
loop_
_entity_poly.entity_id
_entity_poly.type
_entity_poly.pdbx_seq_one_letter_code
_entity_poly.pdbx_strand_id
1 'polypeptide(L)'
;MDIPKHSRRQFIQLASALGAGAMLPRLSEGAHHASISNPLAGRLYKTLKFKMIKIEGSLTDKFKAAKAAGFMGVEMNSPGMDIRETRKAMRESGLPVDGTVGSTHWKIRHTSPDKETRAEALKLLKQALRDTHAVGGHTCLLVVGKGEDGAADEIDKRSIENISQAVPLAAELGVAIVVENVWNQMHYDHDGDSNQTADQLAHYVDEFNSPWVGMQLDIGNHWKYGSMGDWIRTLGKRVIKLDVKGFSRALNDWAAIGEGDIDFADVRKALHEINYHGWVAAEVKGGDLDALKTISKQMDRAFGL
;
A
#
# COMPACT_ATOMS: atom_id res chain seq x y z
N MET A 1 -17.69 32.77 -22.89
CA MET A 1 -16.53 32.16 -23.58
C MET A 1 -16.42 30.73 -23.04
N ASP A 2 -16.94 29.78 -23.81
CA ASP A 2 -16.99 28.39 -23.45
C ASP A 2 -15.67 27.69 -23.76
N ILE A 3 -15.11 26.98 -22.77
CA ILE A 3 -13.93 26.15 -22.95
C ILE A 3 -14.41 24.74 -23.27
N PRO A 4 -14.04 24.10 -24.38
CA PRO A 4 -14.52 22.79 -24.76
C PRO A 4 -13.85 21.69 -23.88
N LYS A 5 -14.68 20.82 -23.32
CA LYS A 5 -14.27 19.62 -22.59
C LYS A 5 -13.81 18.56 -23.58
N HIS A 6 -12.50 18.27 -23.65
CA HIS A 6 -12.00 17.15 -24.43
C HIS A 6 -12.05 15.85 -23.60
N SER A 7 -12.72 14.85 -24.16
CA SER A 7 -12.86 13.51 -23.58
C SER A 7 -11.59 12.67 -23.78
N ARG A 8 -11.25 11.84 -22.79
CA ARG A 8 -10.08 10.95 -22.77
C ARG A 8 -9.98 9.93 -23.92
N ARG A 9 -10.96 9.86 -24.82
CA ARG A 9 -10.99 8.91 -25.95
C ARG A 9 -10.27 9.40 -27.22
N GLN A 10 -9.85 10.65 -27.32
CA GLN A 10 -9.25 11.20 -28.54
C GLN A 10 -7.72 11.17 -28.58
N PHE A 11 -7.04 10.66 -27.55
CA PHE A 11 -5.57 10.61 -27.51
C PHE A 11 -4.94 9.31 -28.06
N ILE A 12 -5.73 8.34 -28.54
CA ILE A 12 -5.22 7.03 -28.98
C ILE A 12 -5.20 6.84 -30.52
N GLN A 13 -5.58 7.82 -31.33
CA GLN A 13 -5.73 7.64 -32.78
C GLN A 13 -4.74 8.40 -33.67
N LEU A 14 -3.56 8.78 -33.21
CA LEU A 14 -2.56 9.44 -34.07
C LEU A 14 -1.17 8.83 -33.97
N ALA A 15 -1.05 7.53 -34.27
CA ALA A 15 0.24 6.89 -34.52
C ALA A 15 0.09 5.65 -35.43
N SER A 16 -0.40 5.83 -36.63
CA SER A 16 -0.33 4.80 -37.68
C SER A 16 -0.39 5.44 -39.05
N ALA A 17 0.73 5.79 -39.62
CA ALA A 17 0.99 5.81 -41.05
C ALA A 17 2.37 6.45 -41.32
N LEU A 18 3.35 5.64 -41.65
CA LEU A 18 4.34 5.94 -42.71
C LEU A 18 5.20 4.68 -42.89
N GLY A 19 4.88 3.90 -43.91
CA GLY A 19 5.72 2.82 -44.40
C GLY A 19 6.69 3.36 -45.44
N ALA A 20 7.90 2.87 -45.46
CA ALA A 20 8.75 2.74 -46.65
C ALA A 20 9.83 1.72 -46.34
N GLY A 21 9.98 0.75 -47.24
CA GLY A 21 10.88 -0.37 -47.11
C GLY A 21 12.36 0.01 -47.29
N ALA A 22 13.21 -0.79 -46.66
CA ALA A 22 14.63 -0.94 -46.98
C ALA A 22 15.08 -2.35 -46.62
N MET A 23 15.84 -2.95 -47.52
CA MET A 23 16.42 -4.30 -47.48
C MET A 23 17.25 -4.57 -46.22
N LEU A 24 17.05 -5.76 -45.66
CA LEU A 24 17.81 -6.28 -44.53
C LEU A 24 19.11 -6.93 -44.99
N PRO A 25 20.27 -6.69 -44.37
CA PRO A 25 21.39 -7.64 -44.37
C PRO A 25 21.13 -8.72 -43.32
N ARG A 26 21.38 -9.99 -43.69
CA ARG A 26 21.42 -11.13 -42.77
C ARG A 26 22.51 -10.87 -41.72
N LEU A 27 22.08 -10.71 -40.45
CA LEU A 27 22.97 -10.72 -39.31
C LEU A 27 22.92 -12.11 -38.64
N SER A 28 24.08 -12.61 -38.30
CA SER A 28 24.41 -13.85 -37.64
C SER A 28 23.58 -14.09 -36.38
N GLU A 29 23.24 -15.35 -36.14
CA GLU A 29 22.71 -15.86 -34.88
C GLU A 29 23.69 -15.60 -33.73
N GLY A 30 23.62 -14.42 -33.14
CA GLY A 30 24.12 -14.16 -31.81
C GLY A 30 22.99 -14.50 -30.82
N ALA A 31 23.27 -15.40 -29.88
CA ALA A 31 22.37 -15.73 -28.80
C ALA A 31 21.97 -14.44 -28.06
N HIS A 32 20.84 -13.86 -28.41
CA HIS A 32 20.20 -12.85 -27.58
C HIS A 32 19.74 -13.57 -26.29
N HIS A 33 20.53 -13.45 -25.24
CA HIS A 33 19.95 -13.49 -23.91
C HIS A 33 18.92 -12.36 -23.89
N ALA A 34 17.66 -12.71 -24.18
CA ALA A 34 16.54 -11.83 -23.84
C ALA A 34 16.67 -11.58 -22.34
N SER A 35 17.05 -10.37 -21.96
CA SER A 35 16.88 -9.92 -20.59
C SER A 35 15.40 -10.10 -20.33
N ILE A 36 15.04 -11.04 -19.46
CA ILE A 36 13.67 -11.21 -18.98
C ILE A 36 13.34 -9.87 -18.33
N SER A 37 12.65 -9.00 -19.07
CA SER A 37 12.21 -7.72 -18.54
C SER A 37 11.34 -8.05 -17.33
N ASN A 38 11.74 -7.56 -16.15
CA ASN A 38 10.92 -7.74 -14.96
C ASN A 38 9.52 -7.16 -15.24
N PRO A 39 8.45 -7.96 -15.17
CA PRO A 39 7.09 -7.52 -15.51
C PRO A 39 6.55 -6.47 -14.55
N LEU A 40 7.20 -6.22 -13.41
CA LEU A 40 6.84 -5.20 -12.41
C LEU A 40 7.68 -3.92 -12.52
N ALA A 41 8.71 -3.89 -13.39
CA ALA A 41 9.52 -2.68 -13.59
C ALA A 41 8.66 -1.51 -14.09
N GLY A 42 8.78 -0.35 -13.45
CA GLY A 42 7.98 0.84 -13.76
C GLY A 42 6.52 0.78 -13.27
N ARG A 43 6.13 -0.29 -12.57
CA ARG A 43 4.77 -0.47 -12.03
C ARG A 43 4.71 -0.35 -10.52
N LEU A 44 5.81 -0.59 -9.83
CA LEU A 44 5.91 -0.50 -8.37
C LEU A 44 6.69 0.75 -7.97
N TYR A 45 6.15 1.49 -7.03
CA TYR A 45 6.75 2.71 -6.47
C TYR A 45 7.08 2.48 -5.00
N LYS A 46 8.39 2.56 -4.66
CA LYS A 46 8.86 2.33 -3.29
C LYS A 46 8.55 3.52 -2.40
N THR A 47 7.85 3.27 -1.29
CA THR A 47 7.65 4.23 -0.21
C THR A 47 8.05 3.61 1.14
N LEU A 48 8.02 4.38 2.21
CA LEU A 48 8.31 3.91 3.56
C LEU A 48 7.44 4.62 4.58
N LYS A 49 7.17 3.95 5.69
CA LYS A 49 6.50 4.57 6.84
C LYS A 49 7.40 5.69 7.41
N PHE A 50 6.87 6.89 7.62
CA PHE A 50 7.62 8.03 8.13
C PHE A 50 8.41 7.72 9.42
N LYS A 51 7.84 6.90 10.30
CA LYS A 51 8.49 6.47 11.56
C LYS A 51 9.81 5.71 11.36
N MET A 52 10.08 5.20 10.16
CA MET A 52 11.33 4.52 9.84
C MET A 52 12.50 5.48 9.65
N ILE A 53 12.25 6.76 9.41
CA ILE A 53 13.29 7.78 9.16
C ILE A 53 13.80 8.28 10.50
N LYS A 54 14.90 7.68 10.99
CA LYS A 54 15.51 8.01 12.28
C LYS A 54 16.76 8.91 12.09
N ILE A 55 16.54 10.04 11.43
CA ILE A 55 17.57 11.01 11.10
C ILE A 55 17.24 12.29 11.85
N GLU A 56 18.25 12.88 12.45
CA GLU A 56 18.11 14.19 13.10
C GLU A 56 17.87 15.29 12.06
N GLY A 57 17.24 16.38 12.49
CA GLY A 57 16.97 17.52 11.64
C GLY A 57 15.48 17.78 11.38
N SER A 58 15.22 18.68 10.44
CA SER A 58 13.88 19.10 10.05
C SER A 58 13.12 17.98 9.28
N LEU A 59 11.81 18.17 9.13
CA LEU A 59 11.01 17.29 8.27
C LEU A 59 11.54 17.24 6.82
N THR A 60 12.03 18.38 6.31
CA THR A 60 12.68 18.48 5.00
C THR A 60 13.94 17.61 4.92
N ASP A 61 14.79 17.60 5.96
CA ASP A 61 16.01 16.77 5.98
C ASP A 61 15.67 15.29 5.96
N LYS A 62 14.66 14.89 6.71
CA LYS A 62 14.13 13.50 6.70
C LYS A 62 13.62 13.08 5.32
N PHE A 63 12.87 13.93 4.62
CA PHE A 63 12.37 13.65 3.27
C PHE A 63 13.52 13.58 2.25
N LYS A 64 14.50 14.49 2.33
CA LYS A 64 15.71 14.44 1.48
C LYS A 64 16.49 13.14 1.68
N ALA A 65 16.62 12.68 2.92
CA ALA A 65 17.30 11.44 3.23
C ALA A 65 16.54 10.22 2.69
N ALA A 66 15.22 10.15 2.82
CA ALA A 66 14.39 9.09 2.24
C ALA A 66 14.55 9.05 0.70
N LYS A 67 14.54 10.22 0.04
CA LYS A 67 14.80 10.32 -1.41
C LYS A 67 16.21 9.86 -1.78
N ALA A 68 17.22 10.29 -1.03
CA ALA A 68 18.61 9.88 -1.25
C ALA A 68 18.84 8.37 -1.01
N ALA A 69 18.00 7.73 -0.20
CA ALA A 69 17.99 6.29 0.01
C ALA A 69 17.32 5.51 -1.14
N GLY A 70 16.67 6.19 -2.11
CA GLY A 70 16.05 5.57 -3.26
C GLY A 70 14.55 5.30 -3.10
N PHE A 71 13.90 5.91 -2.09
CA PHE A 71 12.44 5.90 -1.99
C PHE A 71 11.82 6.97 -2.90
N MET A 72 10.61 6.68 -3.37
CA MET A 72 9.85 7.52 -4.30
C MET A 72 8.72 8.28 -3.61
N GLY A 73 8.39 7.92 -2.37
CA GLY A 73 7.36 8.54 -1.53
C GLY A 73 7.61 8.33 -0.05
N VAL A 74 6.79 8.98 0.78
CA VAL A 74 6.73 8.79 2.23
C VAL A 74 5.28 8.61 2.65
N GLU A 75 4.99 7.61 3.48
CA GLU A 75 3.68 7.44 4.11
C GLU A 75 3.69 8.08 5.50
N MET A 76 2.89 9.13 5.67
CA MET A 76 2.83 9.93 6.89
C MET A 76 1.86 9.36 7.91
N ASN A 77 1.84 9.89 9.14
CA ASN A 77 0.82 9.54 10.13
C ASN A 77 -0.23 10.65 10.24
N SER A 78 -1.50 10.30 10.30
CA SER A 78 -2.61 11.22 10.51
C SER A 78 -3.71 10.57 11.37
N PRO A 79 -4.40 11.36 12.21
CA PRO A 79 -4.18 12.76 12.59
C PRO A 79 -2.84 13.02 13.30
N GLY A 80 -2.45 14.30 13.32
CA GLY A 80 -1.24 14.76 14.02
C GLY A 80 -0.09 15.22 13.10
N MET A 81 -0.32 15.17 11.79
CA MET A 81 0.60 15.72 10.79
C MET A 81 0.47 17.25 10.70
N ASP A 82 1.62 17.96 10.70
CA ASP A 82 1.65 19.37 10.31
C ASP A 82 1.62 19.49 8.77
N ILE A 83 0.48 19.87 8.25
CA ILE A 83 0.22 19.99 6.80
C ILE A 83 1.17 21.00 6.15
N ARG A 84 1.43 22.13 6.80
CA ARG A 84 2.27 23.20 6.24
C ARG A 84 3.71 22.75 6.12
N GLU A 85 4.25 22.20 7.20
CA GLU A 85 5.64 21.72 7.22
C GLU A 85 5.80 20.48 6.30
N THR A 86 4.79 19.61 6.22
CA THR A 86 4.80 18.47 5.29
C THR A 86 4.84 18.95 3.83
N ARG A 87 3.98 19.89 3.45
CA ARG A 87 4.00 20.48 2.10
C ARG A 87 5.32 21.19 1.79
N LYS A 88 5.93 21.84 2.78
CA LYS A 88 7.27 22.44 2.63
C LYS A 88 8.32 21.36 2.36
N ALA A 89 8.35 20.32 3.18
CA ALA A 89 9.27 19.20 3.02
C ALA A 89 9.14 18.53 1.64
N MET A 90 7.91 18.31 1.16
CA MET A 90 7.63 17.78 -0.20
C MET A 90 8.22 18.67 -1.29
N ARG A 91 7.98 19.98 -1.23
CA ARG A 91 8.51 20.93 -2.24
C ARG A 91 10.03 20.99 -2.24
N GLU A 92 10.66 21.05 -1.07
CA GLU A 92 12.10 21.22 -0.94
C GLU A 92 12.90 19.94 -1.19
N SER A 93 12.29 18.76 -0.96
CA SER A 93 12.89 17.46 -1.26
C SER A 93 12.52 16.94 -2.65
N GLY A 94 11.38 17.34 -3.18
CA GLY A 94 10.76 16.72 -4.36
C GLY A 94 10.34 15.27 -4.11
N LEU A 95 10.04 14.90 -2.84
CA LEU A 95 9.51 13.58 -2.47
C LEU A 95 8.04 13.72 -2.07
N PRO A 96 7.09 13.08 -2.75
CA PRO A 96 5.67 13.16 -2.43
C PRO A 96 5.31 12.37 -1.16
N VAL A 97 4.19 12.74 -0.55
CA VAL A 97 3.45 11.87 0.36
C VAL A 97 2.51 11.02 -0.48
N ASP A 98 2.61 9.70 -0.38
CA ASP A 98 1.76 8.76 -1.13
C ASP A 98 0.47 8.44 -0.39
N GLY A 99 0.48 8.49 0.93
CA GLY A 99 -0.67 8.23 1.78
C GLY A 99 -0.40 8.47 3.24
N THR A 100 -1.36 8.10 4.08
CA THR A 100 -1.22 8.21 5.54
C THR A 100 -1.60 6.91 6.25
N VAL A 101 -1.05 6.75 7.45
CA VAL A 101 -1.42 5.71 8.42
C VAL A 101 -2.26 6.32 9.52
N GLY A 102 -3.39 5.72 9.86
CA GLY A 102 -4.22 6.12 10.98
C GLY A 102 -3.44 6.07 12.30
N SER A 103 -3.14 7.24 12.89
CA SER A 103 -2.26 7.31 14.07
C SER A 103 -2.89 6.77 15.37
N THR A 104 -4.21 6.60 15.38
CA THR A 104 -5.00 6.26 16.58
C THR A 104 -5.74 4.94 16.48
N HIS A 105 -5.74 4.29 15.33
CA HIS A 105 -6.62 3.17 14.97
C HIS A 105 -6.48 1.94 15.89
N TRP A 106 -5.32 1.72 16.51
CA TRP A 106 -5.12 0.63 17.48
C TRP A 106 -5.83 0.86 18.83
N LYS A 107 -6.10 2.12 19.17
CA LYS A 107 -6.70 2.50 20.47
C LYS A 107 -8.17 2.89 20.32
N ILE A 108 -8.50 3.63 19.27
CA ILE A 108 -9.84 4.17 19.02
C ILE A 108 -10.37 3.43 17.78
N ARG A 109 -11.15 2.36 18.05
CA ARG A 109 -11.45 1.32 17.07
C ARG A 109 -12.88 1.41 16.53
N HIS A 110 -13.08 1.14 15.26
CA HIS A 110 -14.39 1.06 14.62
C HIS A 110 -15.20 -0.17 15.08
N THR A 111 -14.54 -1.20 15.59
CA THR A 111 -15.17 -2.42 16.14
C THR A 111 -15.62 -2.28 17.58
N SER A 112 -15.23 -1.23 18.29
CA SER A 112 -15.52 -1.04 19.72
C SER A 112 -17.02 -1.24 20.04
N PRO A 113 -17.38 -1.94 21.14
CA PRO A 113 -18.76 -2.02 21.60
C PRO A 113 -19.31 -0.65 22.05
N ASP A 114 -18.42 0.26 22.48
CA ASP A 114 -18.79 1.61 22.90
C ASP A 114 -19.07 2.53 21.71
N LYS A 115 -20.26 3.15 21.69
CA LYS A 115 -20.68 4.04 20.58
C LYS A 115 -19.89 5.33 20.52
N GLU A 116 -19.46 5.87 21.65
CA GLU A 116 -18.69 7.12 21.70
C GLU A 116 -17.30 6.90 21.11
N THR A 117 -16.67 5.77 21.46
CA THR A 117 -15.40 5.36 20.86
C THR A 117 -15.52 5.21 19.33
N ARG A 118 -16.60 4.59 18.83
CA ARG A 118 -16.82 4.48 17.37
C ARG A 118 -17.06 5.84 16.72
N ALA A 119 -17.78 6.74 17.36
CA ALA A 119 -18.00 8.10 16.86
C ALA A 119 -16.67 8.88 16.77
N GLU A 120 -15.82 8.76 17.77
CA GLU A 120 -14.47 9.37 17.74
C GLU A 120 -13.59 8.70 16.66
N ALA A 121 -13.63 7.37 16.51
CA ALA A 121 -12.91 6.66 15.43
C ALA A 121 -13.32 7.21 14.05
N LEU A 122 -14.61 7.40 13.80
CA LEU A 122 -15.13 7.96 12.55
C LEU A 122 -14.65 9.40 12.32
N LYS A 123 -14.68 10.23 13.37
CA LYS A 123 -14.20 11.63 13.30
C LYS A 123 -12.70 11.66 12.94
N LEU A 124 -11.88 10.82 13.57
CA LEU A 124 -10.44 10.73 13.32
C LEU A 124 -10.13 10.18 11.92
N LEU A 125 -10.90 9.20 11.43
CA LEU A 125 -10.80 8.72 10.05
C LEU A 125 -11.11 9.84 9.05
N LYS A 126 -12.20 10.58 9.25
CA LYS A 126 -12.55 11.72 8.38
C LYS A 126 -11.49 12.83 8.43
N GLN A 127 -10.85 13.04 9.58
CA GLN A 127 -9.71 13.98 9.67
C GLN A 127 -8.51 13.45 8.89
N ALA A 128 -8.17 12.17 9.03
CA ALA A 128 -7.07 11.55 8.29
C ALA A 128 -7.27 11.62 6.78
N LEU A 129 -8.49 11.40 6.28
CA LEU A 129 -8.82 11.57 4.86
C LEU A 129 -8.55 13.02 4.37
N ARG A 130 -8.97 14.02 5.15
CA ARG A 130 -8.72 15.45 4.81
C ARG A 130 -7.23 15.78 4.83
N ASP A 131 -6.50 15.31 5.84
CA ASP A 131 -5.06 15.54 5.94
C ASP A 131 -4.32 14.89 4.78
N THR A 132 -4.69 13.66 4.42
CA THR A 132 -4.14 12.91 3.27
C THR A 132 -4.34 13.69 1.97
N HIS A 133 -5.58 14.11 1.70
CA HIS A 133 -5.90 14.95 0.54
C HIS A 133 -5.10 16.26 0.56
N ALA A 134 -5.01 16.90 1.72
CA ALA A 134 -4.30 18.18 1.87
C ALA A 134 -2.81 18.10 1.50
N VAL A 135 -2.18 16.95 1.60
CA VAL A 135 -0.79 16.74 1.18
C VAL A 135 -0.66 16.00 -0.15
N GLY A 136 -1.77 15.74 -0.85
CA GLY A 136 -1.77 15.10 -2.16
C GLY A 136 -1.59 13.57 -2.12
N GLY A 137 -1.76 12.95 -0.95
CA GLY A 137 -1.78 11.50 -0.80
C GLY A 137 -3.07 10.88 -1.32
N HIS A 138 -3.04 9.58 -1.60
CA HIS A 138 -4.15 8.85 -2.25
C HIS A 138 -4.75 7.75 -1.40
N THR A 139 -4.11 7.35 -0.29
CA THR A 139 -4.55 6.27 0.58
C THR A 139 -4.50 6.67 2.04
N CYS A 140 -5.48 6.22 2.82
CA CYS A 140 -5.50 6.34 4.28
C CYS A 140 -5.59 4.92 4.87
N LEU A 141 -4.48 4.42 5.43
CA LEU A 141 -4.41 3.10 6.04
C LEU A 141 -5.19 3.08 7.35
N LEU A 142 -6.00 2.04 7.49
CA LEU A 142 -6.84 1.81 8.64
C LEU A 142 -6.71 0.37 9.16
N VAL A 143 -6.35 0.19 10.43
CA VAL A 143 -6.67 -1.01 11.19
C VAL A 143 -8.06 -0.82 11.78
N VAL A 144 -9.02 -1.62 11.38
CA VAL A 144 -10.45 -1.40 11.69
C VAL A 144 -10.78 -1.66 13.16
N GLY A 145 -10.05 -2.57 13.81
CA GLY A 145 -10.23 -2.93 15.20
C GLY A 145 -9.60 -4.26 15.57
N LYS A 146 -10.22 -4.98 16.50
CA LYS A 146 -9.72 -6.25 17.03
C LYS A 146 -10.84 -7.28 17.21
N GLY A 147 -10.52 -8.56 17.05
CA GLY A 147 -11.44 -9.67 17.31
C GLY A 147 -11.95 -9.72 18.76
N GLU A 148 -11.16 -9.26 19.74
CA GLU A 148 -11.55 -9.19 21.14
C GLU A 148 -12.72 -8.20 21.46
N ASP A 149 -13.11 -7.36 20.50
CA ASP A 149 -14.18 -6.37 20.70
C ASP A 149 -15.59 -6.99 20.67
N GLY A 150 -15.76 -8.26 20.29
CA GLY A 150 -17.04 -8.96 20.29
C GLY A 150 -17.09 -10.17 19.36
N ALA A 151 -18.28 -10.70 19.09
CA ALA A 151 -18.48 -11.75 18.12
C ALA A 151 -18.15 -11.26 16.70
N ALA A 152 -17.68 -12.15 15.81
CA ALA A 152 -17.17 -11.79 14.49
C ALA A 152 -18.20 -10.99 13.65
N ASP A 153 -19.44 -11.45 13.60
CA ASP A 153 -20.54 -10.78 12.88
C ASP A 153 -20.89 -9.41 13.47
N GLU A 154 -20.79 -9.26 14.79
CA GLU A 154 -21.04 -7.97 15.47
C GLU A 154 -19.94 -6.96 15.20
N ILE A 155 -18.67 -7.37 15.25
CA ILE A 155 -17.53 -6.46 15.00
C ILE A 155 -17.49 -6.05 13.54
N ASP A 156 -17.79 -6.93 12.60
CA ASP A 156 -17.88 -6.64 11.17
C ASP A 156 -19.02 -5.63 10.92
N LYS A 157 -20.23 -5.93 11.39
CA LYS A 157 -21.36 -5.03 11.27
C LYS A 157 -21.04 -3.64 11.82
N ARG A 158 -20.50 -3.54 13.04
CA ARG A 158 -20.17 -2.25 13.67
C ARG A 158 -19.14 -1.46 12.87
N SER A 159 -18.07 -2.12 12.41
CA SER A 159 -17.01 -1.46 11.67
C SER A 159 -17.47 -1.04 10.28
N ILE A 160 -18.22 -1.87 9.56
CA ILE A 160 -18.79 -1.57 8.24
C ILE A 160 -19.75 -0.38 8.34
N GLU A 161 -20.74 -0.42 9.25
CA GLU A 161 -21.68 0.69 9.46
C GLU A 161 -20.97 1.99 9.81
N ASN A 162 -19.90 1.93 10.61
CA ASN A 162 -19.19 3.12 11.05
C ASN A 162 -18.29 3.70 9.95
N ILE A 163 -17.50 2.86 9.28
CA ILE A 163 -16.56 3.28 8.23
C ILE A 163 -17.32 3.76 6.98
N SER A 164 -18.45 3.13 6.64
CA SER A 164 -19.27 3.52 5.49
C SER A 164 -19.71 4.99 5.54
N GLN A 165 -19.82 5.58 6.72
CA GLN A 165 -20.13 7.02 6.88
C GLN A 165 -18.96 7.95 6.47
N ALA A 166 -17.76 7.41 6.24
CA ALA A 166 -16.62 8.16 5.72
C ALA A 166 -16.44 7.99 4.20
N VAL A 167 -17.06 6.99 3.59
CA VAL A 167 -16.89 6.65 2.16
C VAL A 167 -17.29 7.81 1.23
N PRO A 168 -18.39 8.55 1.44
CA PRO A 168 -18.70 9.71 0.60
C PRO A 168 -17.60 10.78 0.64
N LEU A 169 -16.99 11.02 1.81
CA LEU A 169 -15.87 11.95 1.93
C LEU A 169 -14.60 11.42 1.24
N ALA A 170 -14.33 10.12 1.36
CA ALA A 170 -13.23 9.48 0.65
C ALA A 170 -13.35 9.67 -0.86
N ALA A 171 -14.55 9.46 -1.41
CA ALA A 171 -14.87 9.69 -2.82
C ALA A 171 -14.72 11.16 -3.25
N GLU A 172 -15.22 12.09 -2.45
CA GLU A 172 -15.11 13.54 -2.68
C GLU A 172 -13.64 13.98 -2.76
N LEU A 173 -12.83 13.48 -1.82
CA LEU A 173 -11.41 13.85 -1.70
C LEU A 173 -10.48 13.06 -2.63
N GLY A 174 -10.95 11.99 -3.27
CA GLY A 174 -10.11 11.10 -4.09
C GLY A 174 -9.08 10.33 -3.27
N VAL A 175 -9.40 9.98 -2.01
CA VAL A 175 -8.54 9.26 -1.08
C VAL A 175 -9.20 7.93 -0.70
N ALA A 176 -8.57 6.81 -1.01
CA ALA A 176 -9.07 5.49 -0.64
C ALA A 176 -8.80 5.18 0.84
N ILE A 177 -9.80 4.61 1.52
CA ILE A 177 -9.65 3.96 2.82
C ILE A 177 -9.09 2.57 2.54
N VAL A 178 -7.90 2.26 3.07
CA VAL A 178 -7.25 0.97 2.83
C VAL A 178 -7.07 0.21 4.13
N VAL A 179 -7.78 -0.92 4.23
CA VAL A 179 -7.74 -1.81 5.40
C VAL A 179 -6.46 -2.62 5.35
N GLU A 180 -5.77 -2.70 6.49
CA GLU A 180 -4.57 -3.51 6.63
C GLU A 180 -4.89 -4.87 7.27
N ASN A 181 -4.32 -5.94 6.73
CA ASN A 181 -4.28 -7.25 7.36
C ASN A 181 -3.20 -7.27 8.44
N VAL A 182 -3.63 -7.29 9.68
CA VAL A 182 -2.75 -7.30 10.87
C VAL A 182 -3.10 -8.44 11.83
N TRP A 183 -2.24 -8.69 12.81
CA TRP A 183 -2.51 -9.70 13.85
C TRP A 183 -3.50 -9.16 14.91
N ASN A 184 -4.74 -8.97 14.51
CA ASN A 184 -5.82 -8.44 15.33
C ASN A 184 -6.96 -9.43 15.59
N GLN A 185 -6.79 -10.69 15.19
CA GLN A 185 -7.78 -11.77 15.34
C GLN A 185 -9.09 -11.49 14.57
N MET A 186 -8.99 -10.81 13.42
CA MET A 186 -10.12 -10.54 12.52
C MET A 186 -9.86 -11.16 11.14
N HIS A 187 -10.83 -11.92 10.62
CA HIS A 187 -10.83 -12.51 9.28
C HIS A 187 -9.72 -13.56 9.03
N TYR A 188 -9.19 -14.14 10.10
CA TYR A 188 -8.27 -15.27 10.07
C TYR A 188 -8.28 -15.97 11.43
N ASP A 189 -7.87 -17.23 11.48
CA ASP A 189 -7.66 -17.97 12.71
C ASP A 189 -6.23 -17.74 13.22
N HIS A 190 -6.12 -17.04 14.36
CA HIS A 190 -4.81 -16.67 14.96
C HIS A 190 -4.03 -17.89 15.45
N ASP A 191 -4.73 -18.93 15.86
CA ASP A 191 -4.16 -20.20 16.35
C ASP A 191 -4.10 -21.28 15.26
N GLY A 192 -4.59 -20.94 14.05
CA GLY A 192 -4.64 -21.82 12.90
C GLY A 192 -3.30 -22.01 12.17
N ASP A 193 -3.31 -22.87 11.18
CA ASP A 193 -2.14 -23.22 10.36
C ASP A 193 -1.86 -22.22 9.24
N SER A 194 -0.92 -22.60 8.36
CA SER A 194 -0.45 -21.77 7.24
C SER A 194 -1.21 -22.00 5.93
N ASN A 195 -2.41 -22.60 5.95
CA ASN A 195 -3.24 -22.90 4.78
C ASN A 195 -4.45 -21.99 4.67
N GLN A 196 -4.46 -20.88 5.40
CA GLN A 196 -5.59 -19.96 5.42
C GLN A 196 -5.61 -19.09 4.15
N THR A 197 -6.83 -18.69 3.77
CA THR A 197 -7.10 -17.90 2.57
C THR A 197 -7.55 -16.48 2.91
N ALA A 198 -7.56 -15.59 1.92
CA ALA A 198 -8.02 -14.22 2.08
C ALA A 198 -9.53 -14.02 1.83
N ASP A 199 -10.32 -15.10 1.73
CA ASP A 199 -11.73 -15.01 1.34
C ASP A 199 -12.56 -14.17 2.30
N GLN A 200 -12.34 -14.30 3.62
CA GLN A 200 -13.05 -13.51 4.62
C GLN A 200 -12.71 -12.01 4.50
N LEU A 201 -11.44 -11.66 4.26
CA LEU A 201 -11.02 -10.28 4.01
C LEU A 201 -11.60 -9.73 2.70
N ALA A 202 -11.63 -10.54 1.64
CA ALA A 202 -12.23 -10.15 0.38
C ALA A 202 -13.73 -9.85 0.56
N HIS A 203 -14.44 -10.73 1.26
CA HIS A 203 -15.86 -10.53 1.59
C HIS A 203 -16.07 -9.25 2.41
N TYR A 204 -15.29 -9.06 3.48
CA TYR A 204 -15.37 -7.88 4.32
C TYR A 204 -15.22 -6.57 3.52
N VAL A 205 -14.25 -6.51 2.60
CA VAL A 205 -14.05 -5.33 1.74
C VAL A 205 -15.21 -5.13 0.77
N ASP A 206 -15.76 -6.22 0.23
CA ASP A 206 -16.90 -6.15 -0.71
C ASP A 206 -18.18 -5.61 -0.07
N GLU A 207 -18.39 -5.82 1.24
CA GLU A 207 -19.55 -5.29 1.97
C GLU A 207 -19.67 -3.75 1.92
N PHE A 208 -18.54 -3.04 1.73
CA PHE A 208 -18.59 -1.59 1.54
C PHE A 208 -19.15 -1.16 0.19
N ASN A 209 -19.21 -2.06 -0.78
CA ASN A 209 -19.69 -1.84 -2.15
C ASN A 209 -19.19 -0.49 -2.75
N SER A 210 -17.90 -0.21 -2.60
CA SER A 210 -17.30 1.05 -2.99
C SER A 210 -15.86 0.88 -3.48
N PRO A 211 -15.47 1.54 -4.59
CA PRO A 211 -14.08 1.55 -5.04
C PRO A 211 -13.15 2.39 -4.14
N TRP A 212 -13.71 3.10 -3.17
CA TRP A 212 -12.95 3.92 -2.22
C TRP A 212 -12.61 3.19 -0.92
N VAL A 213 -12.94 1.90 -0.84
CA VAL A 213 -12.48 0.99 0.22
C VAL A 213 -11.77 -0.18 -0.42
N GLY A 214 -10.60 -0.52 0.08
CA GLY A 214 -9.81 -1.65 -0.39
C GLY A 214 -8.77 -2.07 0.63
N MET A 215 -7.72 -2.75 0.15
CA MET A 215 -6.67 -3.30 1.00
C MET A 215 -5.36 -2.55 0.83
N GLN A 216 -4.70 -2.26 1.93
CA GLN A 216 -3.24 -2.14 2.00
C GLN A 216 -2.74 -3.50 2.50
N LEU A 217 -2.42 -4.38 1.56
CA LEU A 217 -2.03 -5.75 1.88
C LEU A 217 -0.59 -5.78 2.39
N ASP A 218 -0.41 -6.16 3.65
CA ASP A 218 0.91 -6.45 4.21
C ASP A 218 1.32 -7.89 3.87
N ILE A 219 2.41 -8.01 3.12
CA ILE A 219 2.95 -9.28 2.64
C ILE A 219 3.57 -10.10 3.78
N GLY A 220 4.13 -9.44 4.82
CA GLY A 220 4.76 -10.13 5.94
C GLY A 220 3.79 -10.58 7.02
N ASN A 221 2.78 -9.75 7.37
CA ASN A 221 1.90 -10.01 8.50
C ASN A 221 1.22 -11.38 8.44
N HIS A 222 0.70 -11.75 7.29
CA HIS A 222 -0.08 -13.00 7.16
C HIS A 222 0.68 -14.12 6.42
N TRP A 223 1.97 -13.94 6.13
CA TRP A 223 2.78 -15.07 5.65
C TRP A 223 2.77 -16.26 6.62
N LYS A 224 2.70 -15.99 7.92
CA LYS A 224 2.53 -17.04 8.94
C LYS A 224 1.30 -17.91 8.69
N TYR A 225 0.23 -17.36 8.15
CA TYR A 225 -1.10 -17.97 8.07
C TYR A 225 -1.49 -18.43 6.68
N GLY A 226 -0.85 -17.94 5.62
CA GLY A 226 -1.23 -18.32 4.26
C GLY A 226 -0.19 -17.94 3.20
N SER A 227 -0.40 -18.40 1.96
CA SER A 227 0.40 -18.01 0.81
C SER A 227 0.07 -16.59 0.39
N MET A 228 1.05 -15.68 0.39
CA MET A 228 0.80 -14.30 -0.01
C MET A 228 0.49 -14.16 -1.51
N GLY A 229 1.05 -15.03 -2.36
CA GLY A 229 0.66 -15.07 -3.76
C GLY A 229 -0.82 -15.42 -3.94
N ASP A 230 -1.32 -16.42 -3.21
CA ASP A 230 -2.73 -16.79 -3.26
C ASP A 230 -3.64 -15.72 -2.66
N TRP A 231 -3.21 -15.08 -1.56
CA TRP A 231 -3.93 -13.94 -0.99
C TRP A 231 -4.04 -12.78 -1.98
N ILE A 232 -2.96 -12.45 -2.69
CA ILE A 232 -2.97 -11.42 -3.74
C ILE A 232 -3.95 -11.78 -4.85
N ARG A 233 -3.97 -13.05 -5.32
CA ARG A 233 -4.91 -13.51 -6.35
C ARG A 233 -6.36 -13.41 -5.88
N THR A 234 -6.66 -13.87 -4.66
CA THR A 234 -8.00 -13.82 -4.06
C THR A 234 -8.49 -12.37 -3.91
N LEU A 235 -7.65 -11.49 -3.39
CA LEU A 235 -7.99 -10.08 -3.19
C LEU A 235 -8.10 -9.33 -4.53
N GLY A 236 -7.26 -9.65 -5.51
CA GLY A 236 -7.34 -9.11 -6.86
C GLY A 236 -7.34 -7.57 -6.88
N LYS A 237 -8.35 -6.98 -7.54
CA LYS A 237 -8.50 -5.50 -7.66
C LYS A 237 -8.75 -4.76 -6.33
N ARG A 238 -9.01 -5.49 -5.24
CA ARG A 238 -9.17 -4.89 -3.90
C ARG A 238 -7.84 -4.43 -3.32
N VAL A 239 -6.70 -4.96 -3.81
CA VAL A 239 -5.36 -4.52 -3.42
C VAL A 239 -5.08 -3.15 -4.05
N ILE A 240 -5.13 -2.10 -3.24
CA ILE A 240 -4.87 -0.72 -3.64
C ILE A 240 -3.41 -0.34 -3.37
N LYS A 241 -2.86 -0.84 -2.26
CA LYS A 241 -1.49 -0.57 -1.81
C LYS A 241 -0.90 -1.82 -1.15
N LEU A 242 0.43 -1.87 -1.05
CA LEU A 242 1.14 -2.95 -0.37
C LEU A 242 1.96 -2.40 0.80
N ASP A 243 2.02 -3.19 1.88
CA ASP A 243 3.09 -3.11 2.87
C ASP A 243 4.01 -4.31 2.73
N VAL A 244 5.29 -4.12 3.04
CA VAL A 244 6.29 -5.18 2.97
C VAL A 244 7.21 -5.19 4.17
N LYS A 245 7.35 -6.37 4.72
CA LYS A 245 8.36 -6.76 5.71
C LYS A 245 8.80 -8.20 5.42
N GLY A 246 9.82 -8.69 6.08
CA GLY A 246 10.20 -10.10 6.05
C GLY A 246 9.62 -10.87 7.23
N PHE A 247 9.40 -12.16 7.05
CA PHE A 247 8.99 -13.09 8.10
C PHE A 247 9.58 -14.48 7.83
N SER A 248 9.91 -15.23 8.87
CA SER A 248 10.31 -16.63 8.78
C SER A 248 9.33 -17.51 9.56
N ARG A 249 8.61 -18.39 8.88
CA ARG A 249 7.80 -19.43 9.53
C ARG A 249 8.65 -20.38 10.36
N ALA A 250 9.83 -20.72 9.83
CA ALA A 250 10.74 -21.65 10.52
C ALA A 250 11.21 -21.11 11.87
N LEU A 251 11.44 -19.80 11.98
CA LEU A 251 11.85 -19.11 13.21
C LEU A 251 10.65 -18.52 13.98
N ASN A 252 9.48 -18.44 13.34
CA ASN A 252 8.30 -17.72 13.80
C ASN A 252 8.62 -16.29 14.25
N ASP A 253 9.41 -15.58 13.44
CA ASP A 253 9.89 -14.24 13.77
C ASP A 253 10.04 -13.36 12.51
N TRP A 254 10.12 -12.07 12.74
CA TRP A 254 10.34 -11.07 11.70
C TRP A 254 11.74 -11.17 11.10
N ALA A 255 11.84 -10.95 9.82
CA ALA A 255 13.10 -10.93 9.07
C ALA A 255 13.24 -9.60 8.30
N ALA A 256 14.41 -9.36 7.73
CA ALA A 256 14.59 -8.26 6.80
C ALA A 256 13.82 -8.54 5.48
N ILE A 257 13.46 -7.48 4.74
CA ILE A 257 12.72 -7.62 3.47
C ILE A 257 13.55 -8.47 2.48
N GLY A 258 12.94 -9.53 1.97
CA GLY A 258 13.60 -10.50 1.09
C GLY A 258 14.46 -11.53 1.81
N GLU A 259 14.50 -11.50 3.14
CA GLU A 259 15.06 -12.54 4.00
C GLU A 259 13.92 -13.31 4.67
N GLY A 260 14.24 -14.44 5.31
CA GLY A 260 13.23 -15.37 5.81
C GLY A 260 12.80 -16.34 4.69
N ASP A 261 11.50 -16.72 4.70
CA ASP A 261 10.99 -17.75 3.79
C ASP A 261 9.75 -17.33 2.99
N ILE A 262 9.48 -16.02 2.92
CA ILE A 262 8.40 -15.49 2.05
C ILE A 262 8.74 -15.78 0.60
N ASP A 263 7.82 -16.42 -0.14
CA ASP A 263 7.98 -16.67 -1.58
C ASP A 263 7.72 -15.40 -2.40
N PHE A 264 8.73 -14.53 -2.49
CA PHE A 264 8.68 -13.34 -3.31
C PHE A 264 8.59 -13.64 -4.82
N ALA A 265 8.97 -14.84 -5.28
CA ALA A 265 8.80 -15.22 -6.67
C ALA A 265 7.30 -15.37 -7.01
N ASP A 266 6.56 -16.06 -6.16
CA ASP A 266 5.10 -16.18 -6.32
C ASP A 266 4.37 -14.86 -6.05
N VAL A 267 4.82 -14.05 -5.08
CA VAL A 267 4.30 -12.69 -4.87
C VAL A 267 4.42 -11.85 -6.15
N ARG A 268 5.60 -11.81 -6.80
CA ARG A 268 5.79 -11.07 -8.06
C ARG A 268 4.87 -11.58 -9.17
N LYS A 269 4.73 -12.91 -9.29
CA LYS A 269 3.85 -13.54 -10.26
C LYS A 269 2.40 -13.14 -10.03
N ALA A 270 1.92 -13.24 -8.79
CA ALA A 270 0.55 -12.87 -8.41
C ALA A 270 0.26 -11.37 -8.67
N LEU A 271 1.19 -10.47 -8.32
CA LEU A 271 1.06 -9.03 -8.62
C LEU A 271 0.98 -8.75 -10.12
N HIS A 272 1.73 -9.52 -10.93
CA HIS A 272 1.64 -9.42 -12.39
C HIS A 272 0.27 -9.92 -12.90
N GLU A 273 -0.20 -11.05 -12.39
CA GLU A 273 -1.49 -11.67 -12.76
C GLU A 273 -2.68 -10.75 -12.49
N ILE A 274 -2.71 -10.07 -11.32
CA ILE A 274 -3.75 -9.09 -11.00
C ILE A 274 -3.54 -7.72 -11.66
N ASN A 275 -2.50 -7.58 -12.46
CA ASN A 275 -2.11 -6.32 -13.12
C ASN A 275 -1.88 -5.16 -12.12
N TYR A 276 -1.24 -5.43 -11.01
CA TYR A 276 -0.99 -4.42 -9.97
C TYR A 276 -0.07 -3.31 -10.45
N HIS A 277 -0.47 -2.08 -10.17
CA HIS A 277 0.32 -0.86 -10.30
C HIS A 277 0.12 -0.02 -9.04
N GLY A 278 1.18 0.33 -8.35
CA GLY A 278 1.00 1.14 -7.15
C GLY A 278 2.19 1.19 -6.22
N TRP A 279 1.93 1.70 -5.04
CA TRP A 279 2.91 1.90 -3.99
C TRP A 279 3.15 0.61 -3.20
N VAL A 280 4.40 0.40 -2.83
CA VAL A 280 4.83 -0.63 -1.88
C VAL A 280 5.56 0.08 -0.75
N ALA A 281 5.00 0.05 0.45
CA ALA A 281 5.59 0.70 1.61
C ALA A 281 6.44 -0.28 2.41
N ALA A 282 7.70 0.07 2.66
CA ALA A 282 8.49 -0.63 3.67
C ALA A 282 7.90 -0.38 5.05
N GLU A 283 7.75 -1.45 5.85
CA GLU A 283 7.35 -1.37 7.24
C GLU A 283 8.25 -2.23 8.12
N VAL A 284 9.43 -1.72 8.40
CA VAL A 284 10.45 -2.37 9.23
C VAL A 284 11.05 -1.37 10.23
N LYS A 285 12.02 -1.80 11.02
CA LYS A 285 12.60 -0.98 12.09
C LYS A 285 13.11 0.41 11.62
N GLY A 286 13.57 0.54 10.37
CA GLY A 286 14.17 1.75 9.85
C GLY A 286 15.51 2.11 10.53
N GLY A 287 15.99 3.35 10.31
CA GLY A 287 17.23 3.82 10.87
C GLY A 287 17.75 5.10 10.22
N ASP A 288 19.07 5.26 10.20
CA ASP A 288 19.76 6.33 9.52
C ASP A 288 19.75 6.17 7.98
N LEU A 289 20.45 7.04 7.27
CA LEU A 289 20.49 7.02 5.81
C LEU A 289 21.00 5.70 5.23
N ASP A 290 22.00 5.06 5.84
CA ASP A 290 22.57 3.82 5.31
C ASP A 290 21.67 2.62 5.59
N ALA A 291 20.99 2.60 6.72
CA ALA A 291 19.91 1.64 6.98
C ALA A 291 18.76 1.80 5.97
N LEU A 292 18.34 3.02 5.67
CA LEU A 292 17.29 3.27 4.67
C LEU A 292 17.71 2.86 3.26
N LYS A 293 18.97 3.10 2.84
CA LYS A 293 19.51 2.60 1.57
C LYS A 293 19.51 1.07 1.50
N THR A 294 19.87 0.42 2.61
CA THR A 294 19.84 -1.05 2.71
C THR A 294 18.43 -1.58 2.50
N ILE A 295 17.45 -1.01 3.20
CA ILE A 295 16.03 -1.39 3.07
C ILE A 295 15.53 -1.17 1.64
N SER A 296 15.85 -0.03 1.02
CA SER A 296 15.48 0.24 -0.37
C SER A 296 16.03 -0.82 -1.33
N LYS A 297 17.31 -1.22 -1.19
CA LYS A 297 17.92 -2.31 -1.98
C LYS A 297 17.32 -3.68 -1.69
N GLN A 298 16.89 -3.94 -0.46
CA GLN A 298 16.17 -5.16 -0.09
C GLN A 298 14.84 -5.24 -0.84
N MET A 299 14.10 -4.12 -0.91
CA MET A 299 12.88 -4.05 -1.73
C MET A 299 13.16 -4.30 -3.22
N ASP A 300 14.24 -3.70 -3.77
CA ASP A 300 14.62 -3.93 -5.17
C ASP A 300 14.85 -5.42 -5.44
N ARG A 301 15.58 -6.12 -4.56
CA ARG A 301 15.80 -7.57 -4.70
C ARG A 301 14.51 -8.38 -4.55
N ALA A 302 13.67 -8.05 -3.55
CA ALA A 302 12.43 -8.77 -3.28
C ALA A 302 11.45 -8.69 -4.45
N PHE A 303 11.32 -7.51 -5.06
CA PHE A 303 10.40 -7.27 -6.18
C PHE A 303 11.06 -7.31 -7.55
N GLY A 304 12.40 -7.41 -7.64
CA GLY A 304 13.15 -7.44 -8.88
C GLY A 304 13.17 -6.09 -9.62
N LEU A 305 13.27 -4.97 -8.90
CA LEU A 305 13.24 -3.59 -9.44
C LEU A 305 14.62 -3.11 -9.86
#